data_6a6068b245a90c1f6e311a55c62b6275
#
_entry.id   6a6068b245a90c1f6e311a55c62b6275
#
_cell.length_a   1.000
_cell.length_b   1.000
_cell.length_c   1.000
_cell.angle_alpha   90.00
_cell.angle_beta   90.00
_cell.angle_gamma   90.00
#
_symmetry.space_group_name_H-M   'P 1'
#
loop_
_entity.id
_entity.type
_entity.pdbx_description
1 polymer ?
#
loop_
_entity_poly.entity_id
_entity_poly.type
_entity_poly.pdbx_seq_one_letter_code
_entity_poly.pdbx_strand_id
1 'polypeptide(L)'
;MGLLDNESIPRRKMILFFVIDTSGSMVGSKIGSVNDAIENVLPMIGEISDENPDAEINVAALEFSTGTRWLYDEPKEAKDFIWQKVEADGLTSLGEACEELNKKLSRSGGFMPTSSGSGYFAPAIILLSDGGPTDNFEGGLTVLQGNSWYKSAIKIAIAIGDDADKDVLKQFTGSSEAVITVHNIDALKKMIRIIAITSSQIGSKSTSATDATKQEQVIDKVNEAAADVTGAETAVTPAPAGTDNYDEWD
;
A
#
# COMPACT_ATOMS: atom_id res chain seq x y z
N MET A 1 -21.37 -46.19 3.03
CA MET A 1 -20.02 -45.69 3.30
C MET A 1 -19.96 -44.32 2.67
N GLY A 2 -20.36 -43.29 3.45
CA GLY A 2 -20.47 -41.92 2.93
C GLY A 2 -19.07 -41.33 2.72
N LEU A 3 -18.83 -40.87 1.51
CA LEU A 3 -17.75 -39.96 1.22
C LEU A 3 -18.03 -38.69 2.03
N LEU A 4 -17.20 -38.39 3.03
CA LEU A 4 -17.13 -37.06 3.64
C LEU A 4 -16.64 -36.16 2.51
N ASP A 5 -17.53 -35.40 1.91
CA ASP A 5 -17.17 -34.26 1.11
C ASP A 5 -16.33 -33.35 2.04
N ASN A 6 -15.06 -33.28 1.75
CA ASN A 6 -14.13 -32.39 2.42
C ASN A 6 -14.48 -30.99 1.89
N GLU A 7 -15.54 -30.37 2.45
CA GLU A 7 -15.81 -28.95 2.20
C GLU A 7 -14.60 -28.20 2.72
N SER A 8 -13.72 -27.82 1.80
CA SER A 8 -12.60 -26.95 2.11
C SER A 8 -13.16 -25.64 2.67
N ILE A 9 -12.82 -25.33 3.91
CA ILE A 9 -13.21 -24.05 4.53
C ILE A 9 -12.67 -22.95 3.59
N PRO A 10 -13.54 -22.07 3.07
CA PRO A 10 -13.09 -21.04 2.16
C PRO A 10 -12.07 -20.12 2.86
N ARG A 11 -10.93 -19.90 2.21
CA ARG A 11 -9.89 -18.99 2.73
C ARG A 11 -10.46 -17.59 2.90
N ARG A 12 -10.01 -16.89 3.92
CA ARG A 12 -10.37 -15.48 4.14
C ARG A 12 -9.69 -14.61 3.09
N LYS A 13 -10.35 -13.53 2.67
CA LYS A 13 -9.76 -12.58 1.73
C LYS A 13 -8.99 -11.49 2.45
N MET A 14 -7.82 -11.14 1.92
CA MET A 14 -7.07 -9.94 2.28
C MET A 14 -6.92 -9.07 1.05
N ILE A 15 -7.27 -7.78 1.14
CA ILE A 15 -7.06 -6.85 0.02
C ILE A 15 -5.83 -5.99 0.30
N LEU A 16 -4.90 -6.00 -0.65
CA LEU A 16 -3.76 -5.10 -0.73
C LEU A 16 -4.13 -3.95 -1.67
N PHE A 17 -4.23 -2.74 -1.13
CA PHE A 17 -4.50 -1.53 -1.88
C PHE A 17 -3.20 -0.82 -2.22
N PHE A 18 -2.95 -0.58 -3.49
CA PHE A 18 -1.98 0.41 -3.95
C PHE A 18 -2.73 1.73 -4.23
N VAL A 19 -2.32 2.81 -3.57
CA VAL A 19 -2.83 4.17 -3.78
C VAL A 19 -1.67 4.98 -4.35
N ILE A 20 -1.77 5.37 -5.62
CA ILE A 20 -0.61 5.79 -6.41
C ILE A 20 -0.82 7.21 -6.90
N ASP A 21 0.08 8.08 -6.48
CA ASP A 21 0.21 9.42 -7.04
C ASP A 21 0.68 9.32 -8.49
N THR A 22 -0.12 9.87 -9.37
CA THR A 22 0.18 10.01 -10.80
C THR A 22 0.14 11.48 -11.22
N SER A 23 0.44 12.39 -10.29
CA SER A 23 0.54 13.82 -10.58
C SER A 23 1.75 14.17 -11.44
N GLY A 24 1.79 15.40 -11.94
CA GLY A 24 2.84 15.87 -12.84
C GLY A 24 4.26 15.80 -12.26
N SER A 25 4.45 15.85 -10.93
CA SER A 25 5.74 15.69 -10.26
C SER A 25 6.30 14.25 -10.34
N MET A 26 5.42 13.28 -10.60
CA MET A 26 5.80 11.87 -10.80
C MET A 26 6.27 11.55 -12.23
N VAL A 27 6.24 12.49 -13.16
CA VAL A 27 6.65 12.27 -14.56
C VAL A 27 8.10 11.76 -14.64
N GLY A 28 8.37 10.89 -15.62
CA GLY A 28 9.71 10.38 -15.90
C GLY A 28 10.03 9.10 -15.16
N SER A 29 11.23 9.07 -14.55
CA SER A 29 11.76 7.88 -13.88
C SER A 29 10.97 7.45 -12.64
N LYS A 30 10.37 8.38 -11.90
CA LYS A 30 9.55 8.08 -10.71
C LYS A 30 8.38 7.15 -11.08
N ILE A 31 7.50 7.57 -11.98
CA ILE A 31 6.33 6.76 -12.38
C ILE A 31 6.75 5.50 -13.13
N GLY A 32 7.83 5.55 -13.93
CA GLY A 32 8.41 4.38 -14.57
C GLY A 32 8.84 3.33 -13.56
N SER A 33 9.47 3.75 -12.47
CA SER A 33 9.96 2.87 -11.41
C SER A 33 8.83 2.28 -10.57
N VAL A 34 7.76 3.06 -10.32
CA VAL A 34 6.54 2.56 -9.67
C VAL A 34 5.90 1.46 -10.53
N ASN A 35 5.74 1.71 -11.83
CA ASN A 35 5.21 0.71 -12.76
C ASN A 35 6.02 -0.59 -12.74
N ASP A 36 7.34 -0.47 -12.90
CA ASP A 36 8.23 -1.63 -12.89
C ASP A 36 8.20 -2.39 -11.57
N ALA A 37 8.21 -1.67 -10.44
CA ALA A 37 8.22 -2.31 -9.13
C ALA A 37 6.93 -3.08 -8.85
N ILE A 38 5.77 -2.48 -9.15
CA ILE A 38 4.47 -3.13 -8.91
C ILE A 38 4.30 -4.33 -9.87
N GLU A 39 4.62 -4.16 -11.16
CA GLU A 39 4.55 -5.26 -12.14
C GLU A 39 5.38 -6.47 -11.70
N ASN A 40 6.57 -6.23 -11.15
CA ASN A 40 7.48 -7.30 -10.71
C ASN A 40 7.11 -7.91 -9.34
N VAL A 41 6.43 -7.20 -8.45
CA VAL A 41 6.07 -7.74 -7.13
C VAL A 41 4.77 -8.56 -7.16
N LEU A 42 3.86 -8.29 -8.09
CA LEU A 42 2.58 -8.98 -8.19
C LEU A 42 2.68 -10.52 -8.27
N PRO A 43 3.56 -11.11 -9.11
CA PRO A 43 3.75 -12.56 -9.13
C PRO A 43 4.18 -13.13 -7.78
N MET A 44 5.05 -12.41 -7.04
CA MET A 44 5.52 -12.84 -5.72
C MET A 44 4.39 -12.80 -4.67
N ILE A 45 3.50 -11.81 -4.75
CA ILE A 45 2.31 -11.75 -3.89
C ILE A 45 1.36 -12.90 -4.25
N GLY A 46 1.27 -13.27 -5.53
CA GLY A 46 0.51 -14.43 -6.01
C GLY A 46 1.03 -15.73 -5.39
N GLU A 47 2.35 -15.96 -5.41
CA GLU A 47 2.99 -17.12 -4.77
C GLU A 47 2.71 -17.15 -3.25
N ILE A 48 2.86 -16.01 -2.56
CA ILE A 48 2.52 -15.89 -1.13
C ILE A 48 1.04 -16.24 -0.88
N SER A 49 0.15 -15.81 -1.76
CA SER A 49 -1.28 -16.12 -1.67
C SER A 49 -1.55 -17.62 -1.88
N ASP A 50 -0.91 -18.25 -2.85
CA ASP A 50 -1.11 -19.66 -3.16
C ASP A 50 -0.54 -20.58 -2.06
N GLU A 51 0.56 -20.20 -1.42
CA GLU A 51 1.15 -20.92 -0.29
C GLU A 51 0.44 -20.66 1.05
N ASN A 52 -0.44 -19.67 1.14
CA ASN A 52 -1.11 -19.30 2.38
C ASN A 52 -2.40 -20.11 2.59
N PRO A 53 -2.46 -21.00 3.61
CA PRO A 53 -3.65 -21.80 3.86
C PRO A 53 -4.83 -20.99 4.42
N ASP A 54 -4.56 -19.82 5.05
CA ASP A 54 -5.54 -19.03 5.79
C ASP A 54 -6.18 -17.93 4.93
N ALA A 55 -5.45 -17.43 3.93
CA ALA A 55 -5.87 -16.27 3.16
C ALA A 55 -5.67 -16.37 1.66
N GLU A 56 -6.58 -15.77 0.92
CA GLU A 56 -6.47 -15.40 -0.49
C GLU A 56 -6.13 -13.91 -0.56
N ILE A 57 -5.02 -13.54 -1.20
CA ILE A 57 -4.60 -12.14 -1.33
C ILE A 57 -5.13 -11.59 -2.65
N ASN A 58 -5.95 -10.56 -2.53
CA ASN A 58 -6.49 -9.81 -3.66
C ASN A 58 -5.81 -8.44 -3.71
N VAL A 59 -5.69 -7.88 -4.91
CA VAL A 59 -5.08 -6.58 -5.15
C VAL A 59 -6.10 -5.61 -5.74
N ALA A 60 -6.06 -4.37 -5.29
CA ALA A 60 -6.76 -3.24 -5.87
C ALA A 60 -5.79 -2.07 -6.03
N ALA A 61 -5.88 -1.34 -7.13
CA ALA A 61 -5.01 -0.18 -7.39
C ALA A 61 -5.85 1.03 -7.77
N LEU A 62 -5.64 2.11 -7.03
CA LEU A 62 -6.21 3.45 -7.21
C LEU A 62 -5.09 4.38 -7.65
N GLU A 63 -5.21 4.99 -8.80
CA GLU A 63 -4.38 6.14 -9.18
C GLU A 63 -5.11 7.45 -8.89
N PHE A 64 -4.35 8.48 -8.54
CA PHE A 64 -4.88 9.83 -8.36
C PHE A 64 -3.94 10.89 -8.93
N SER A 65 -4.53 11.85 -9.62
CA SER A 65 -3.88 13.07 -10.12
C SER A 65 -4.92 14.20 -10.15
N THR A 66 -5.35 14.67 -11.30
CA THR A 66 -6.57 15.49 -11.43
C THR A 66 -7.78 14.55 -11.43
N GLY A 67 -8.25 14.16 -10.23
CA GLY A 67 -9.26 13.13 -10.02
C GLY A 67 -8.67 11.75 -9.68
N THR A 68 -9.51 10.74 -9.70
CA THR A 68 -9.16 9.37 -9.28
C THR A 68 -9.65 8.32 -10.27
N ARG A 69 -8.91 7.21 -10.40
CA ARG A 69 -9.32 6.06 -11.23
C ARG A 69 -8.88 4.74 -10.61
N TRP A 70 -9.79 3.79 -10.47
CA TRP A 70 -9.46 2.40 -10.18
C TRP A 70 -9.01 1.67 -11.45
N LEU A 71 -7.92 0.91 -11.36
CA LEU A 71 -7.45 0.13 -12.50
C LEU A 71 -8.43 -0.99 -12.88
N TYR A 72 -9.19 -1.49 -11.91
CA TYR A 72 -10.26 -2.47 -12.08
C TYR A 72 -11.44 -2.13 -11.18
N ASP A 73 -12.65 -2.45 -11.63
CA ASP A 73 -13.88 -2.20 -10.89
C ASP A 73 -14.00 -3.03 -9.61
N GLU A 74 -13.28 -4.17 -9.54
CA GLU A 74 -13.24 -5.10 -8.41
C GLU A 74 -11.80 -5.56 -8.14
N PRO A 75 -11.45 -5.89 -6.87
CA PRO A 75 -10.16 -6.50 -6.55
C PRO A 75 -10.00 -7.84 -7.27
N LYS A 76 -8.81 -8.12 -7.76
CA LYS A 76 -8.45 -9.38 -8.40
C LYS A 76 -7.50 -10.19 -7.54
N GLU A 77 -7.56 -11.51 -7.60
CA GLU A 77 -6.52 -12.34 -7.01
C GLU A 77 -5.14 -11.89 -7.52
N ALA A 78 -4.15 -11.84 -6.65
CA ALA A 78 -2.83 -11.28 -6.99
C ALA A 78 -2.19 -11.96 -8.22
N LYS A 79 -2.41 -13.27 -8.39
CA LYS A 79 -1.92 -14.03 -9.55
C LYS A 79 -2.61 -13.66 -10.88
N ASP A 80 -3.86 -13.15 -10.81
CA ASP A 80 -4.68 -12.78 -11.97
C ASP A 80 -4.70 -11.26 -12.20
N PHE A 81 -4.01 -10.50 -11.34
CA PHE A 81 -3.92 -9.05 -11.46
C PHE A 81 -2.89 -8.67 -12.52
N ILE A 82 -3.33 -8.31 -13.70
CA ILE A 82 -2.47 -7.81 -14.77
C ILE A 82 -2.24 -6.32 -14.55
N TRP A 83 -0.97 -5.91 -14.34
CA TRP A 83 -0.64 -4.51 -14.14
C TRP A 83 -0.95 -3.69 -15.41
N GLN A 84 -1.71 -2.62 -15.23
CA GLN A 84 -1.95 -1.61 -16.25
C GLN A 84 -1.04 -0.44 -15.96
N LYS A 85 -0.04 -0.19 -16.82
CA LYS A 85 0.91 0.92 -16.62
C LYS A 85 0.16 2.23 -16.49
N VAL A 86 0.46 2.97 -15.44
CA VAL A 86 -0.08 4.30 -15.16
C VAL A 86 0.87 5.36 -15.71
N GLU A 87 0.31 6.48 -16.15
CA GLU A 87 1.05 7.63 -16.66
C GLU A 87 0.86 8.81 -15.70
N ALA A 88 1.89 9.64 -15.57
CA ALA A 88 1.86 10.77 -14.66
C ALA A 88 1.53 12.07 -15.42
N ASP A 89 0.54 12.81 -14.92
CA ASP A 89 0.14 14.14 -15.38
C ASP A 89 -0.83 14.80 -14.39
N GLY A 90 -0.98 16.11 -14.44
CA GLY A 90 -2.01 16.84 -13.73
C GLY A 90 -1.65 17.21 -12.27
N LEU A 91 -2.68 17.33 -11.44
CA LEU A 91 -2.61 17.80 -10.05
C LEU A 91 -2.47 16.62 -9.05
N THR A 92 -2.60 16.91 -7.74
CA THR A 92 -2.47 15.90 -6.67
C THR A 92 -3.75 15.87 -5.82
N SER A 93 -4.80 15.19 -6.30
CA SER A 93 -6.11 15.11 -5.62
C SER A 93 -6.14 14.01 -4.55
N LEU A 94 -5.27 14.10 -3.54
CA LEU A 94 -5.18 13.10 -2.47
C LEU A 94 -6.42 13.08 -1.56
N GLY A 95 -7.09 14.23 -1.36
CA GLY A 95 -8.35 14.30 -0.63
C GLY A 95 -9.45 13.50 -1.30
N GLU A 96 -9.59 13.64 -2.63
CA GLU A 96 -10.52 12.84 -3.43
C GLU A 96 -10.16 11.34 -3.39
N ALA A 97 -8.86 11.00 -3.44
CA ALA A 97 -8.39 9.63 -3.27
C ALA A 97 -8.78 9.03 -1.91
N CYS A 98 -8.70 9.82 -0.83
CA CYS A 98 -9.18 9.41 0.50
C CYS A 98 -10.68 9.13 0.51
N GLU A 99 -11.49 10.00 -0.11
CA GLU A 99 -12.94 9.80 -0.21
C GLU A 99 -13.29 8.56 -1.03
N GLU A 100 -12.60 8.36 -2.15
CA GLU A 100 -12.81 7.21 -3.02
C GLU A 100 -12.39 5.89 -2.33
N LEU A 101 -11.25 5.91 -1.64
CA LEU A 101 -10.82 4.78 -0.82
C LEU A 101 -11.85 4.48 0.29
N ASN A 102 -12.40 5.50 0.96
CA ASN A 102 -13.47 5.32 1.95
C ASN A 102 -14.71 4.64 1.37
N LYS A 103 -15.14 5.02 0.15
CA LYS A 103 -16.25 4.36 -0.55
C LYS A 103 -15.98 2.88 -0.79
N LYS A 104 -14.74 2.54 -1.23
CA LYS A 104 -14.35 1.15 -1.51
C LYS A 104 -14.07 0.32 -0.26
N LEU A 105 -13.71 0.95 0.85
CA LEU A 105 -13.63 0.31 2.17
C LEU A 105 -15.03 0.15 2.84
N SER A 106 -16.10 0.39 2.10
CA SER A 106 -17.48 0.31 2.58
C SER A 106 -18.27 -0.79 1.87
N ARG A 107 -19.35 -1.24 2.50
CA ARG A 107 -20.19 -2.32 1.97
C ARG A 107 -21.00 -1.93 0.73
N SER A 108 -21.52 -0.73 0.70
CA SER A 108 -22.42 -0.29 -0.38
C SER A 108 -21.62 0.12 -1.61
N GLY A 109 -21.46 -0.80 -2.55
CA GLY A 109 -20.64 -0.60 -3.76
C GLY A 109 -19.13 -0.62 -3.53
N GLY A 110 -18.68 -1.05 -2.35
CA GLY A 110 -17.27 -1.18 -1.99
C GLY A 110 -16.72 -2.59 -2.12
N PHE A 111 -15.44 -2.73 -1.80
CA PHE A 111 -14.70 -3.99 -1.89
C PHE A 111 -14.70 -4.77 -0.57
N MET A 112 -15.04 -4.11 0.54
CA MET A 112 -14.99 -4.70 1.88
C MET A 112 -16.40 -4.98 2.42
N PRO A 113 -16.61 -6.09 3.17
CA PRO A 113 -17.88 -6.38 3.79
C PRO A 113 -18.20 -5.44 4.96
N THR A 114 -19.39 -5.54 5.53
CA THR A 114 -19.88 -4.62 6.59
C THR A 114 -19.09 -4.71 7.89
N SER A 115 -18.53 -5.88 8.21
CA SER A 115 -17.85 -6.11 9.49
C SER A 115 -16.63 -7.00 9.35
N SER A 116 -15.62 -6.73 10.17
CA SER A 116 -14.48 -7.61 10.39
C SER A 116 -14.96 -8.94 10.97
N GLY A 117 -14.82 -10.02 10.29
CA GLY A 117 -15.27 -11.35 10.73
C GLY A 117 -16.01 -12.15 9.67
N SER A 118 -16.45 -11.50 8.60
CA SER A 118 -17.19 -12.13 7.50
C SER A 118 -16.25 -12.62 6.38
N GLY A 119 -15.21 -13.39 6.70
CA GLY A 119 -14.33 -13.97 5.69
C GLY A 119 -13.25 -13.02 5.13
N TYR A 120 -12.97 -11.90 5.82
CA TYR A 120 -11.93 -10.96 5.42
C TYR A 120 -10.93 -10.70 6.55
N PHE A 121 -9.66 -10.47 6.18
CA PHE A 121 -8.65 -9.86 7.03
C PHE A 121 -8.70 -8.34 6.90
N ALA A 122 -8.07 -7.63 7.85
CA ALA A 122 -7.82 -6.21 7.72
C ALA A 122 -7.00 -5.95 6.45
N PRO A 123 -7.34 -4.92 5.65
CA PRO A 123 -6.60 -4.63 4.41
C PRO A 123 -5.23 -4.06 4.71
N ALA A 124 -4.32 -4.13 3.73
CA ALA A 124 -3.10 -3.34 3.71
C ALA A 124 -3.24 -2.23 2.67
N ILE A 125 -2.80 -1.03 3.00
CA ILE A 125 -2.87 0.16 2.15
C ILE A 125 -1.46 0.72 2.01
N ILE A 126 -0.95 0.76 0.78
CA ILE A 126 0.36 1.30 0.43
C ILE A 126 0.13 2.57 -0.39
N LEU A 127 0.45 3.72 0.21
CA LEU A 127 0.41 5.02 -0.47
C LEU A 127 1.79 5.33 -1.04
N LEU A 128 1.84 5.71 -2.31
CA LEU A 128 3.04 6.16 -3.01
C LEU A 128 2.81 7.59 -3.51
N SER A 129 3.58 8.56 -3.03
CA SER A 129 3.45 9.97 -3.44
C SER A 129 4.77 10.72 -3.27
N ASP A 130 5.01 11.70 -4.14
CA ASP A 130 6.16 12.60 -4.09
C ASP A 130 5.80 14.05 -3.75
N GLY A 131 4.53 14.36 -3.53
CA GLY A 131 4.10 15.74 -3.35
C GLY A 131 3.00 15.95 -2.32
N GLY A 132 2.75 17.23 -2.07
CA GLY A 132 1.63 17.67 -1.25
C GLY A 132 0.32 17.71 -2.06
N PRO A 133 -0.82 17.51 -1.39
CA PRO A 133 -2.13 17.58 -2.04
C PRO A 133 -2.45 18.99 -2.52
N THR A 134 -3.15 19.07 -3.64
CA THR A 134 -3.64 20.33 -4.23
C THR A 134 -5.14 20.54 -3.99
N ASP A 135 -5.77 19.58 -3.30
CA ASP A 135 -7.21 19.58 -2.99
C ASP A 135 -7.49 19.61 -1.47
N ASN A 136 -8.73 19.37 -1.06
CA ASN A 136 -9.13 19.34 0.35
C ASN A 136 -8.76 17.99 1.02
N PHE A 137 -7.47 17.75 1.20
CA PHE A 137 -6.95 16.54 1.85
C PHE A 137 -7.50 16.30 3.25
N GLU A 138 -7.52 17.34 4.11
CA GLU A 138 -7.98 17.22 5.50
C GLU A 138 -9.46 16.77 5.58
N GLY A 139 -10.30 17.26 4.69
CA GLY A 139 -11.70 16.84 4.58
C GLY A 139 -11.84 15.39 4.19
N GLY A 140 -11.16 14.97 3.11
CA GLY A 140 -11.17 13.58 2.63
C GLY A 140 -10.59 12.61 3.65
N LEU A 141 -9.47 12.97 4.29
CA LEU A 141 -8.84 12.14 5.33
C LEU A 141 -9.76 11.99 6.56
N THR A 142 -10.43 13.05 6.99
CA THR A 142 -11.36 12.98 8.13
C THR A 142 -12.47 11.97 7.89
N VAL A 143 -13.03 11.95 6.68
CA VAL A 143 -14.04 10.97 6.28
C VAL A 143 -13.47 9.55 6.29
N LEU A 144 -12.28 9.36 5.72
CA LEU A 144 -11.59 8.07 5.66
C LEU A 144 -11.24 7.54 7.06
N GLN A 145 -10.75 8.39 7.96
CA GLN A 145 -10.44 8.05 9.36
C GLN A 145 -11.66 7.63 10.17
N GLY A 146 -12.87 8.00 9.75
CA GLY A 146 -14.12 7.49 10.29
C GLY A 146 -14.37 6.01 10.00
N ASN A 147 -13.77 5.47 8.95
CA ASN A 147 -14.00 4.11 8.46
C ASN A 147 -13.36 3.04 9.36
N SER A 148 -14.13 2.01 9.72
CA SER A 148 -13.65 0.94 10.60
C SER A 148 -12.56 0.06 9.97
N TRP A 149 -12.65 -0.19 8.66
CA TRP A 149 -11.63 -0.95 7.94
C TRP A 149 -10.32 -0.17 7.83
N TYR A 150 -10.40 1.14 7.59
CA TYR A 150 -9.22 2.00 7.58
C TYR A 150 -8.53 2.06 8.96
N LYS A 151 -9.30 2.12 10.04
CA LYS A 151 -8.76 2.09 11.41
C LYS A 151 -7.98 0.81 11.70
N SER A 152 -8.44 -0.32 11.18
CA SER A 152 -7.80 -1.63 11.38
C SER A 152 -6.75 -1.97 10.32
N ALA A 153 -6.64 -1.18 9.24
CA ALA A 153 -5.74 -1.43 8.14
C ALA A 153 -4.27 -1.31 8.53
N ILE A 154 -3.43 -2.09 7.87
CA ILE A 154 -1.99 -1.84 7.78
C ILE A 154 -1.81 -0.68 6.81
N LYS A 155 -1.16 0.40 7.24
CA LYS A 155 -0.95 1.61 6.44
C LYS A 155 0.54 1.93 6.39
N ILE A 156 1.10 1.96 5.18
CA ILE A 156 2.48 2.38 4.92
C ILE A 156 2.46 3.41 3.80
N ALA A 157 3.30 4.42 3.90
CA ALA A 157 3.51 5.39 2.83
C ALA A 157 4.97 5.41 2.38
N ILE A 158 5.18 5.54 1.09
CA ILE A 158 6.49 5.80 0.48
C ILE A 158 6.51 7.25 0.02
N ALA A 159 7.37 8.04 0.66
CA ALA A 159 7.71 9.39 0.26
C ALA A 159 8.78 9.34 -0.83
N ILE A 160 8.44 9.77 -2.06
CA ILE A 160 9.30 9.63 -3.24
C ILE A 160 10.01 10.95 -3.51
N GLY A 161 11.32 11.00 -3.18
CA GLY A 161 12.13 12.20 -3.30
C GLY A 161 12.19 13.02 -2.01
N ASP A 162 13.06 14.03 -2.02
CA ASP A 162 13.35 14.86 -0.84
C ASP A 162 12.26 15.90 -0.55
N ASP A 163 11.54 16.28 -1.57
CA ASP A 163 10.48 17.29 -1.58
C ASP A 163 9.10 16.76 -1.19
N ALA A 164 8.99 15.44 -0.96
CA ALA A 164 7.74 14.82 -0.55
C ALA A 164 7.22 15.37 0.79
N ASP A 165 5.92 15.68 0.87
CA ASP A 165 5.29 16.18 2.08
C ASP A 165 5.07 15.05 3.11
N LYS A 166 6.10 14.80 3.92
CA LYS A 166 6.11 13.75 4.95
C LYS A 166 5.04 13.97 6.03
N ASP A 167 4.63 15.21 6.30
CA ASP A 167 3.59 15.50 7.29
C ASP A 167 2.21 15.06 6.79
N VAL A 168 1.92 15.24 5.52
CA VAL A 168 0.73 14.71 4.85
C VAL A 168 0.70 13.19 4.91
N LEU A 169 1.83 12.53 4.55
CA LEU A 169 1.93 11.07 4.57
C LEU A 169 1.81 10.48 5.98
N LYS A 170 2.37 11.17 6.99
CA LYS A 170 2.21 10.83 8.40
C LYS A 170 0.75 10.96 8.86
N GLN A 171 0.04 12.01 8.44
CA GLN A 171 -1.38 12.15 8.75
C GLN A 171 -2.20 11.01 8.13
N PHE A 172 -1.88 10.62 6.89
CA PHE A 172 -2.52 9.49 6.22
C PHE A 172 -2.25 8.17 6.94
N THR A 173 -1.02 7.85 7.29
CA THR A 173 -0.69 6.58 7.95
C THR A 173 -1.06 6.54 9.42
N GLY A 174 -1.07 7.68 10.08
CA GLY A 174 -1.24 7.83 11.52
C GLY A 174 0.05 7.66 12.33
N SER A 175 1.21 7.40 11.68
CA SER A 175 2.51 7.26 12.33
C SER A 175 3.64 7.73 11.42
N SER A 176 4.63 8.43 11.98
CA SER A 176 5.87 8.76 11.28
C SER A 176 6.72 7.54 10.94
N GLU A 177 6.64 6.48 11.76
CA GLU A 177 7.38 5.23 11.55
C GLU A 177 6.85 4.40 10.37
N ALA A 178 5.63 4.71 9.91
CA ALA A 178 5.01 4.11 8.74
C ALA A 178 5.28 4.89 7.45
N VAL A 179 6.13 5.93 7.48
CA VAL A 179 6.54 6.72 6.31
C VAL A 179 8.00 6.41 6.01
N ILE A 180 8.26 5.88 4.82
CA ILE A 180 9.58 5.57 4.32
C ILE A 180 9.91 6.56 3.20
N THR A 181 11.00 7.33 3.34
CA THR A 181 11.49 8.20 2.28
C THR A 181 12.44 7.44 1.37
N VAL A 182 12.33 7.62 0.07
CA VAL A 182 13.23 7.04 -0.92
C VAL A 182 13.80 8.15 -1.80
N HIS A 183 15.14 8.12 -2.00
CA HIS A 183 15.89 9.17 -2.66
C HIS A 183 16.38 8.78 -4.06
N ASN A 184 16.14 7.54 -4.49
CA ASN A 184 16.53 7.07 -5.80
C ASN A 184 15.64 5.91 -6.28
N ILE A 185 15.76 5.61 -7.56
CA ILE A 185 14.95 4.59 -8.27
C ILE A 185 15.12 3.19 -7.67
N ASP A 186 16.35 2.80 -7.32
CA ASP A 186 16.62 1.47 -6.79
C ASP A 186 16.04 1.28 -5.40
N ALA A 187 16.10 2.32 -4.55
CA ALA A 187 15.45 2.32 -3.24
C ALA A 187 13.93 2.21 -3.39
N LEU A 188 13.30 2.98 -4.30
CA LEU A 188 11.86 2.91 -4.55
C LEU A 188 11.42 1.49 -4.93
N LYS A 189 12.08 0.88 -5.91
CA LYS A 189 11.76 -0.49 -6.35
C LYS A 189 11.89 -1.52 -5.23
N LYS A 190 12.99 -1.43 -4.46
CA LYS A 190 13.24 -2.33 -3.32
C LYS A 190 12.18 -2.15 -2.22
N MET A 191 11.85 -0.89 -1.85
CA MET A 191 10.91 -0.62 -0.78
C MET A 191 9.48 -1.01 -1.15
N ILE A 192 9.01 -0.76 -2.37
CA ILE A 192 7.69 -1.24 -2.83
C ILE A 192 7.61 -2.77 -2.65
N ARG A 193 8.66 -3.49 -3.09
CA ARG A 193 8.71 -4.94 -2.96
C ARG A 193 8.69 -5.40 -1.49
N ILE A 194 9.53 -4.82 -0.64
CA ILE A 194 9.62 -5.18 0.79
C ILE A 194 8.27 -4.95 1.48
N ILE A 195 7.69 -3.77 1.29
CA ILE A 195 6.43 -3.38 1.94
C ILE A 195 5.28 -4.27 1.48
N ALA A 196 5.15 -4.50 0.17
CA ALA A 196 4.06 -5.31 -0.37
C ALA A 196 4.15 -6.77 0.13
N ILE A 197 5.34 -7.38 0.10
CA ILE A 197 5.55 -8.74 0.57
C ILE A 197 5.30 -8.83 2.08
N THR A 198 5.91 -7.95 2.88
CA THR A 198 5.79 -7.97 4.34
C THR A 198 4.34 -7.76 4.79
N SER A 199 3.65 -6.78 4.20
CA SER A 199 2.24 -6.53 4.47
C SER A 199 1.35 -7.73 4.12
N SER A 200 1.64 -8.37 2.99
CA SER A 200 0.90 -9.57 2.56
C SER A 200 1.12 -10.73 3.52
N GLN A 201 2.38 -11.01 3.89
CA GLN A 201 2.72 -12.13 4.78
C GLN A 201 2.18 -11.97 6.20
N ILE A 202 2.28 -10.77 6.78
CA ILE A 202 1.82 -10.50 8.15
C ILE A 202 0.31 -10.28 8.18
N GLY A 203 -0.20 -9.47 7.25
CA GLY A 203 -1.61 -9.11 7.20
C GLY A 203 -2.53 -10.31 7.00
N SER A 204 -2.11 -11.27 6.20
CA SER A 204 -2.89 -12.46 5.85
C SER A 204 -2.82 -13.60 6.87
N LYS A 205 -2.02 -13.50 7.91
CA LYS A 205 -1.95 -14.50 8.99
C LYS A 205 -3.10 -14.36 9.98
N SER A 206 -3.60 -15.48 10.47
CA SER A 206 -4.49 -15.49 11.63
C SER A 206 -3.73 -14.96 12.85
N THR A 207 -4.38 -14.13 13.66
CA THR A 207 -3.72 -13.46 14.80
C THR A 207 -3.34 -14.49 15.87
N SER A 208 -2.06 -14.69 16.12
CA SER A 208 -1.60 -15.26 17.38
C SER A 208 -1.61 -14.15 18.43
N ALA A 209 -1.86 -14.52 19.70
CA ALA A 209 -1.88 -13.59 20.82
C ALA A 209 -0.46 -13.04 21.07
N THR A 210 -0.05 -12.05 20.31
CA THR A 210 1.14 -11.23 20.54
C THR A 210 0.66 -9.83 20.95
N ASP A 211 1.37 -9.16 21.82
CA ASP A 211 1.02 -7.82 22.31
C ASP A 211 1.09 -6.74 21.22
N ALA A 212 1.84 -6.98 20.13
CA ALA A 212 2.00 -6.05 19.00
C ALA A 212 0.91 -6.24 17.95
N THR A 213 0.35 -5.13 17.46
CA THR A 213 -0.59 -5.11 16.34
C THR A 213 0.07 -5.53 15.03
N LYS A 214 -0.71 -5.95 14.02
CA LYS A 214 -0.16 -6.26 12.69
C LYS A 214 0.50 -5.04 12.05
N GLN A 215 -0.03 -3.85 12.30
CA GLN A 215 0.55 -2.59 11.86
C GLN A 215 1.97 -2.41 12.42
N GLU A 216 2.15 -2.56 13.74
CA GLU A 216 3.45 -2.45 14.40
C GLU A 216 4.43 -3.51 13.88
N GLN A 217 4.01 -4.76 13.77
CA GLN A 217 4.85 -5.84 13.23
C GLN A 217 5.34 -5.57 11.79
N VAL A 218 4.49 -4.98 10.95
CA VAL A 218 4.88 -4.61 9.58
C VAL A 218 5.86 -3.43 9.60
N ILE A 219 5.57 -2.39 10.39
CA ILE A 219 6.44 -1.22 10.54
C ILE A 219 7.84 -1.65 10.99
N ASP A 220 7.94 -2.47 12.04
CA ASP A 220 9.23 -2.94 12.57
C ASP A 220 10.05 -3.68 11.50
N LYS A 221 9.43 -4.62 10.79
CA LYS A 221 10.13 -5.39 9.75
C LYS A 221 10.49 -4.55 8.52
N VAL A 222 9.65 -3.61 8.14
CA VAL A 222 9.94 -2.71 7.03
C VAL A 222 11.08 -1.76 7.38
N ASN A 223 11.08 -1.21 8.61
CA ASN A 223 12.16 -0.34 9.09
C ASN A 223 13.49 -1.10 9.24
N GLU A 224 13.46 -2.35 9.73
CA GLU A 224 14.63 -3.22 9.78
C GLU A 224 15.21 -3.44 8.37
N ALA A 225 14.37 -3.78 7.42
CA ALA A 225 14.80 -4.04 6.04
C ALA A 225 15.23 -2.75 5.30
N ALA A 226 14.65 -1.60 5.63
CA ALA A 226 15.03 -0.31 5.04
C ALA A 226 16.46 0.11 5.41
N ALA A 227 16.96 -0.30 6.58
CA ALA A 227 18.32 -0.01 7.02
C ALA A 227 19.40 -0.55 6.06
N ASP A 228 19.08 -1.62 5.33
CA ASP A 228 19.97 -2.25 4.34
C ASP A 228 19.75 -1.72 2.90
N VAL A 229 18.84 -0.75 2.72
CA VAL A 229 18.53 -0.17 1.42
C VAL A 229 19.15 1.22 1.30
N THR A 230 20.26 1.32 0.55
CA THR A 230 20.89 2.61 0.26
C THR A 230 19.91 3.54 -0.46
N GLY A 231 19.70 4.74 0.07
CA GLY A 231 18.73 5.70 -0.45
C GLY A 231 17.31 5.54 0.09
N ALA A 232 17.11 4.72 1.13
CA ALA A 232 15.88 4.70 1.91
C ALA A 232 16.10 5.27 3.31
N GLU A 233 15.14 6.04 3.82
CA GLU A 233 15.13 6.61 5.16
C GLU A 233 13.83 6.25 5.88
N THR A 234 13.94 6.00 7.17
CA THR A 234 12.78 5.83 8.06
C THR A 234 12.92 6.75 9.27
N ALA A 235 11.85 6.92 10.04
CA ALA A 235 11.90 7.70 11.27
C ALA A 235 12.85 7.07 12.34
N VAL A 236 13.07 5.75 12.26
CA VAL A 236 13.90 4.99 13.22
C VAL A 236 15.32 4.84 12.71
N THR A 237 15.50 4.67 11.42
CA THR A 237 16.80 4.42 10.79
C THR A 237 16.96 5.35 9.59
N PRO A 238 17.49 6.57 9.78
CA PRO A 238 17.76 7.47 8.68
C PRO A 238 18.86 6.90 7.78
N ALA A 239 18.89 7.33 6.52
CA ALA A 239 19.94 6.96 5.59
C ALA A 239 21.33 7.32 6.15
N PRO A 240 22.35 6.48 5.92
CA PRO A 240 23.69 6.76 6.40
C PRO A 240 24.20 8.09 5.82
N ALA A 241 24.63 8.99 6.69
CA ALA A 241 25.18 10.28 6.31
C ALA A 241 26.44 10.06 5.46
N GLY A 242 26.44 10.50 4.20
CA GLY A 242 27.66 10.61 3.42
C GLY A 242 27.69 9.99 2.03
N THR A 243 26.59 10.06 1.28
CA THR A 243 26.67 9.91 -0.18
C THR A 243 25.88 11.05 -0.81
N ASP A 244 26.59 12.13 -1.15
CA ASP A 244 26.06 13.31 -1.85
C ASP A 244 25.66 13.02 -3.32
N ASN A 245 25.00 11.90 -3.60
CA ASN A 245 24.55 11.51 -4.92
C ASN A 245 23.08 11.03 -4.87
N TYR A 246 22.20 11.89 -4.34
CA TYR A 246 20.76 11.59 -4.29
C TYR A 246 19.96 12.10 -5.50
N ASP A 247 20.60 12.81 -6.43
CA ASP A 247 19.94 13.44 -7.57
C ASP A 247 19.85 12.52 -8.81
N GLU A 248 19.40 11.27 -8.64
CA GLU A 248 19.20 10.35 -9.78
C GLU A 248 17.72 10.11 -10.08
N TRP A 249 16.95 11.19 -10.17
CA TRP A 249 15.60 11.15 -10.73
C TRP A 249 15.54 11.65 -12.20
N ASP A 250 16.69 11.99 -12.81
CA ASP A 250 16.80 12.45 -14.19
C ASP A 250 16.76 11.30 -15.22
#